data_bf8165a69eb151a2e7f65c3f008f4a48
#
_entry.id   bf8165a69eb151a2e7f65c3f008f4a48
#
_cell.length_a   1.000
_cell.length_b   1.000
_cell.length_c   1.000
_cell.angle_alpha   90.00
_cell.angle_beta   90.00
_cell.angle_gamma   90.00
#
_symmetry.space_group_name_H-M   'P 1'
#
loop_
_entity.id
_entity.type
_entity.pdbx_description
1 polymer ?
#
loop_
_entity_poly.entity_id
_entity_poly.type
_entity_poly.pdbx_seq_one_letter_code
_entity_poly.pdbx_strand_id
1 'polypeptide(L)'
;QRQMCIRDRYAPLPLQEGYDNAGLQVGLTETVEVSGALLCLDVTEQVVEEAIEKGCNLIVSHHPLIFRKLARISDENYVQRTVRKAIKNDIAIVSMHTNMDAATGGVNFKIAEKLGLKNLKFFAGEKEVDGVKGGEGVIGEVPETEGWAADDLVLLLRDKFAVESVQCNQLLRRPIKRVALCGGAGSFLLDAAIQAGADAFITGEMHYHEYFGHEQEIQICVIGHYQSEQFTSEIFKSIIEEKCPGVKCLISEINTNPIIYL
;
A
#
# COMPACT_ATOMS: atom_id res chain seq x y z
N GLN A 1 18.65 -2.75 -14.22
CA GLN A 1 18.10 -1.81 -15.24
C GLN A 1 16.67 -2.20 -15.67
N ARG A 2 16.39 -3.44 -16.12
CA ARG A 2 15.04 -3.81 -16.56
C ARG A 2 13.98 -3.65 -15.47
N GLN A 3 14.29 -3.94 -14.21
CA GLN A 3 13.33 -3.81 -13.10
C GLN A 3 13.06 -2.35 -12.71
N MET A 4 14.08 -1.47 -12.78
CA MET A 4 13.86 -0.03 -12.63
C MET A 4 13.00 0.54 -13.76
N CYS A 5 13.22 0.08 -15.01
CA CYS A 5 12.36 0.46 -16.14
C CYS A 5 10.90 0.00 -15.99
N ILE A 6 10.63 -1.11 -15.29
CA ILE A 6 9.27 -1.60 -15.02
C ILE A 6 8.59 -0.66 -14.01
N ARG A 7 9.27 -0.33 -12.90
CA ARG A 7 8.80 0.66 -11.94
C ARG A 7 8.43 1.97 -12.64
N ASP A 8 9.34 2.50 -13.45
CA ASP A 8 9.17 3.81 -14.10
C ASP A 8 8.01 3.83 -15.10
N ARG A 9 7.61 2.67 -15.64
CA ARG A 9 6.46 2.55 -16.54
C ARG A 9 5.13 2.28 -15.86
N TYR A 10 5.13 1.72 -14.66
CA TYR A 10 3.91 1.36 -13.95
C TYR A 10 3.55 2.40 -12.88
N ALA A 11 4.53 2.77 -12.07
CA ALA A 11 4.41 3.76 -11.02
C ALA A 11 5.67 4.64 -10.98
N PRO A 12 5.82 5.58 -11.93
CA PRO A 12 7.00 6.42 -12.02
C PRO A 12 7.22 7.21 -10.73
N LEU A 13 8.50 7.37 -10.33
CA LEU A 13 8.84 8.06 -9.08
C LEU A 13 8.23 9.45 -8.91
N PRO A 14 8.07 10.29 -9.96
CA PRO A 14 7.42 11.58 -9.79
C PRO A 14 5.92 11.52 -9.38
N LEU A 15 5.31 10.33 -9.36
CA LEU A 15 3.98 10.14 -8.75
C LEU A 15 4.03 10.12 -7.23
N GLN A 16 5.22 9.95 -6.61
CA GLN A 16 5.35 9.95 -5.15
C GLN A 16 5.03 11.32 -4.54
N GLU A 17 4.72 11.30 -3.26
CA GLU A 17 4.54 12.50 -2.45
C GLU A 17 5.89 13.19 -2.18
N GLY A 18 5.86 14.53 -2.00
CA GLY A 18 7.09 15.33 -1.87
C GLY A 18 7.94 15.01 -0.64
N TYR A 19 7.38 14.36 0.37
CA TYR A 19 8.07 13.92 1.59
C TYR A 19 8.59 12.48 1.50
N ASP A 20 8.21 11.74 0.44
CA ASP A 20 8.50 10.32 0.32
C ASP A 20 9.94 10.05 -0.15
N ASN A 21 10.40 8.84 0.09
CA ASN A 21 11.70 8.33 -0.33
C ASN A 21 11.57 6.96 -1.03
N ALA A 22 10.60 6.84 -1.97
CA ALA A 22 10.47 5.65 -2.78
C ALA A 22 11.66 5.46 -3.73
N GLY A 23 11.85 4.26 -4.24
CA GLY A 23 12.91 3.90 -5.16
C GLY A 23 14.00 3.07 -4.52
N LEU A 24 15.22 3.20 -5.02
CA LEU A 24 16.37 2.43 -4.54
C LEU A 24 16.75 2.86 -3.11
N GLN A 25 16.73 1.90 -2.20
CA GLN A 25 17.07 2.10 -0.79
C GLN A 25 18.48 1.63 -0.46
N VAL A 26 18.83 0.44 -0.92
CA VAL A 26 20.13 -0.20 -0.65
C VAL A 26 20.60 -0.95 -1.89
N GLY A 27 21.88 -0.90 -2.14
CA GLY A 27 22.55 -1.68 -3.16
C GLY A 27 22.37 -1.12 -4.57
N LEU A 28 22.61 -1.97 -5.51
CA LEU A 28 22.59 -1.86 -6.94
C LEU A 28 23.76 -1.25 -7.60
N THR A 29 24.28 -2.10 -8.42
CA THR A 29 25.05 -1.66 -9.57
C THR A 29 24.34 -2.15 -10.82
N GLU A 30 24.56 -1.50 -11.92
CA GLU A 30 23.97 -1.84 -13.22
C GLU A 30 24.36 -3.23 -13.73
N THR A 31 25.29 -3.89 -13.07
CA THR A 31 25.94 -5.15 -13.50
C THR A 31 25.47 -6.39 -12.72
N VAL A 32 24.62 -6.23 -11.69
CA VAL A 32 24.20 -7.37 -10.87
C VAL A 32 22.97 -8.03 -11.46
N GLU A 33 23.08 -9.34 -11.75
CA GLU A 33 21.93 -10.16 -12.10
C GLU A 33 21.08 -10.47 -10.89
N VAL A 34 19.76 -10.40 -11.04
CA VAL A 34 18.81 -10.75 -9.99
C VAL A 34 18.58 -12.25 -9.98
N SER A 35 19.04 -12.91 -8.92
CA SER A 35 18.84 -14.35 -8.70
C SER A 35 17.40 -14.68 -8.25
N GLY A 36 16.73 -13.73 -7.60
CA GLY A 36 15.35 -13.81 -7.14
C GLY A 36 14.94 -12.53 -6.45
N ALA A 37 13.64 -12.25 -6.45
CA ALA A 37 13.01 -11.14 -5.75
C ALA A 37 12.13 -11.65 -4.61
N LEU A 38 12.32 -11.11 -3.40
CA LEU A 38 11.43 -11.27 -2.27
C LEU A 38 10.57 -10.01 -2.13
N LEU A 39 9.26 -10.19 -2.05
CA LEU A 39 8.26 -9.11 -2.02
C LEU A 39 7.66 -8.99 -0.63
N CYS A 40 7.60 -7.80 -0.07
CA CYS A 40 7.10 -7.57 1.28
C CYS A 40 6.41 -6.22 1.41
N LEU A 41 5.70 -6.01 2.52
CA LEU A 41 5.17 -4.69 2.88
C LEU A 41 6.30 -3.86 3.49
N ASP A 42 6.91 -4.36 4.56
CA ASP A 42 7.99 -3.71 5.30
C ASP A 42 9.28 -4.52 5.21
N VAL A 43 10.43 -3.83 5.25
CA VAL A 43 11.73 -4.49 5.32
C VAL A 43 12.24 -4.50 6.76
N THR A 44 12.38 -5.70 7.32
CA THR A 44 12.94 -5.94 8.65
C THR A 44 14.19 -6.81 8.55
N GLU A 45 14.93 -6.97 9.66
CA GLU A 45 16.07 -7.89 9.70
C GLU A 45 15.67 -9.34 9.39
N GLN A 46 14.43 -9.74 9.78
CA GLN A 46 13.87 -11.06 9.50
C GLN A 46 13.56 -11.26 8.01
N VAL A 47 13.02 -10.25 7.34
CA VAL A 47 12.76 -10.28 5.89
C VAL A 47 14.07 -10.37 5.10
N VAL A 48 15.14 -9.70 5.56
CA VAL A 48 16.47 -9.85 4.96
C VAL A 48 17.02 -11.27 5.17
N GLU A 49 16.82 -11.86 6.34
CA GLU A 49 17.19 -13.27 6.60
C GLU A 49 16.42 -14.22 5.69
N GLU A 50 15.12 -14.03 5.55
CA GLU A 50 14.31 -14.83 4.63
C GLU A 50 14.80 -14.71 3.18
N ALA A 51 15.20 -13.50 2.73
CA ALA A 51 15.76 -13.30 1.39
C ALA A 51 17.06 -14.11 1.20
N ILE A 52 17.95 -14.13 2.20
CA ILE A 52 19.18 -14.91 2.19
C ILE A 52 18.86 -16.42 2.09
N GLU A 53 17.99 -16.92 2.96
CA GLU A 53 17.60 -18.33 3.01
C GLU A 53 16.95 -18.79 1.69
N LYS A 54 16.14 -17.95 1.09
CA LYS A 54 15.45 -18.24 -0.17
C LYS A 54 16.32 -17.95 -1.41
N GLY A 55 17.56 -17.47 -1.24
CA GLY A 55 18.49 -17.18 -2.34
C GLY A 55 18.03 -16.01 -3.23
N CYS A 56 17.33 -15.02 -2.65
CA CYS A 56 16.92 -13.81 -3.30
C CYS A 56 17.92 -12.68 -2.99
N ASN A 57 18.44 -12.02 -4.03
CA ASN A 57 19.35 -10.87 -3.86
C ASN A 57 18.67 -9.52 -4.10
N LEU A 58 17.35 -9.51 -4.30
CA LEU A 58 16.53 -8.32 -4.39
C LEU A 58 15.34 -8.42 -3.42
N ILE A 59 15.09 -7.35 -2.67
CA ILE A 59 13.84 -7.15 -1.94
C ILE A 59 13.09 -6.00 -2.60
N VAL A 60 11.81 -6.22 -2.90
CA VAL A 60 10.88 -5.16 -3.33
C VAL A 60 9.85 -4.97 -2.23
N SER A 61 9.85 -3.79 -1.62
CA SER A 61 8.94 -3.44 -0.53
C SER A 61 7.97 -2.35 -0.91
N HIS A 62 6.87 -2.26 -0.18
CA HIS A 62 6.02 -1.08 -0.24
C HIS A 62 6.65 0.05 0.55
N HIS A 63 6.80 -0.09 1.85
CA HIS A 63 7.38 0.94 2.68
C HIS A 63 8.89 1.08 2.48
N PRO A 64 9.41 2.31 2.35
CA PRO A 64 10.85 2.54 2.26
C PRO A 64 11.53 2.26 3.60
N LEU A 65 12.52 1.36 3.59
CA LEU A 65 13.34 1.09 4.78
C LEU A 65 14.01 2.35 5.30
N ILE A 66 14.52 3.18 4.38
CA ILE A 66 15.16 4.46 4.70
C ILE A 66 14.17 5.59 4.42
N PHE A 67 13.13 5.73 5.25
CA PHE A 67 12.15 6.81 5.10
C PHE A 67 12.76 8.17 5.47
N ARG A 68 13.59 8.20 6.51
CA ARG A 68 14.34 9.39 6.93
C ARG A 68 15.82 9.25 6.64
N LYS A 69 16.48 10.35 6.24
CA LYS A 69 17.91 10.36 5.93
C LYS A 69 18.74 9.77 7.06
N LEU A 70 19.61 8.82 6.73
CA LEU A 70 20.57 8.26 7.66
C LEU A 70 21.84 9.12 7.70
N ALA A 71 22.21 9.59 8.88
CA ALA A 71 23.47 10.30 9.09
C ALA A 71 24.65 9.33 9.27
N ARG A 72 24.38 8.10 9.66
CA ARG A 72 25.36 7.02 9.91
C ARG A 72 24.72 5.66 9.72
N ILE A 73 25.54 4.63 9.52
CA ILE A 73 25.11 3.22 9.50
C ILE A 73 25.83 2.53 10.65
N SER A 74 25.08 2.22 11.71
CA SER A 74 25.55 1.51 12.91
C SER A 74 24.55 0.42 13.30
N ASP A 75 24.39 0.14 14.57
CA ASP A 75 23.41 -0.80 15.14
C ASP A 75 22.44 -0.15 16.15
N GLU A 76 22.40 1.19 16.19
CA GLU A 76 21.58 1.95 17.15
C GLU A 76 20.09 1.70 17.02
N ASN A 77 19.59 1.46 15.80
CA ASN A 77 18.16 1.20 15.54
C ASN A 77 17.96 0.13 14.47
N TYR A 78 16.72 -0.33 14.34
CA TYR A 78 16.38 -1.42 13.42
C TYR A 78 16.69 -1.08 11.95
N VAL A 79 16.49 0.18 11.52
CA VAL A 79 16.75 0.59 10.13
C VAL A 79 18.23 0.42 9.80
N GLN A 80 19.12 0.94 10.68
CA GLN A 80 20.58 0.86 10.50
C GLN A 80 21.06 -0.60 10.50
N ARG A 81 20.52 -1.45 11.41
CA ARG A 81 20.86 -2.88 11.47
C ARG A 81 20.40 -3.60 10.20
N THR A 82 19.19 -3.34 9.72
CA THR A 82 18.63 -3.93 8.50
C THR A 82 19.43 -3.50 7.27
N VAL A 83 19.75 -2.21 7.11
CA VAL A 83 20.61 -1.69 6.03
C VAL A 83 21.99 -2.38 6.05
N ARG A 84 22.61 -2.45 7.22
CA ARG A 84 23.92 -3.09 7.39
C ARG A 84 23.86 -4.59 7.04
N LYS A 85 22.80 -5.29 7.44
CA LYS A 85 22.59 -6.71 7.10
C LYS A 85 22.43 -6.89 5.60
N ALA A 86 21.62 -6.07 4.93
CA ALA A 86 21.42 -6.13 3.48
C ALA A 86 22.75 -5.90 2.73
N ILE A 87 23.52 -4.87 3.09
CA ILE A 87 24.83 -4.58 2.48
C ILE A 87 25.80 -5.75 2.65
N LYS A 88 25.89 -6.33 3.84
CA LYS A 88 26.80 -7.47 4.12
C LYS A 88 26.49 -8.72 3.30
N ASN A 89 25.26 -8.86 2.81
CA ASN A 89 24.81 -10.04 2.08
C ASN A 89 24.49 -9.72 0.62
N ASP A 90 24.95 -8.58 0.10
CA ASP A 90 24.75 -8.13 -1.28
C ASP A 90 23.28 -8.15 -1.72
N ILE A 91 22.36 -7.78 -0.81
CA ILE A 91 20.93 -7.69 -1.09
C ILE A 91 20.56 -6.25 -1.44
N ALA A 92 19.99 -6.06 -2.61
CA ALA A 92 19.41 -4.81 -3.03
C ALA A 92 17.98 -4.64 -2.47
N ILE A 93 17.62 -3.41 -2.10
CA ILE A 93 16.28 -3.06 -1.62
C ILE A 93 15.72 -1.91 -2.45
N VAL A 94 14.54 -2.12 -3.02
CA VAL A 94 13.79 -1.12 -3.80
C VAL A 94 12.40 -0.99 -3.17
N SER A 95 11.97 0.24 -2.92
CA SER A 95 10.64 0.50 -2.38
C SER A 95 9.75 1.22 -3.38
N MET A 96 8.48 0.80 -3.44
CA MET A 96 7.42 1.42 -4.24
C MET A 96 6.28 1.79 -3.29
N HIS A 97 6.30 3.03 -2.82
CA HIS A 97 5.45 3.54 -1.74
C HIS A 97 4.34 4.43 -2.30
N THR A 98 4.32 5.72 -1.99
CA THR A 98 3.23 6.61 -2.42
C THR A 98 3.12 6.74 -3.95
N ASN A 99 4.16 6.48 -4.70
CA ASN A 99 4.07 6.35 -6.15
C ASN A 99 3.21 5.15 -6.58
N MET A 100 3.20 4.04 -5.83
CA MET A 100 2.36 2.88 -6.09
C MET A 100 0.92 3.13 -5.60
N ASP A 101 0.74 3.87 -4.51
CA ASP A 101 -0.59 4.30 -4.04
C ASP A 101 -1.28 5.18 -5.06
N ALA A 102 -0.51 6.09 -5.68
CA ALA A 102 -0.99 7.03 -6.68
C ALA A 102 -1.17 6.43 -8.08
N ALA A 103 -0.64 5.24 -8.38
CA ALA A 103 -0.70 4.67 -9.71
C ALA A 103 -2.07 4.03 -10.02
N THR A 104 -2.53 4.12 -11.27
CA THR A 104 -3.67 3.34 -11.75
C THR A 104 -3.36 1.84 -11.62
N GLY A 105 -4.26 1.08 -11.00
CA GLY A 105 -4.04 -0.35 -10.70
C GLY A 105 -3.09 -0.59 -9.51
N GLY A 106 -2.70 0.45 -8.79
CA GLY A 106 -1.89 0.35 -7.58
C GLY A 106 -2.69 -0.05 -6.33
N VAL A 107 -2.16 0.32 -5.15
CA VAL A 107 -2.67 -0.16 -3.85
C VAL A 107 -4.15 0.15 -3.66
N ASN A 108 -4.57 1.39 -3.89
CA ASN A 108 -5.96 1.79 -3.72
C ASN A 108 -6.93 1.06 -4.66
N PHE A 109 -6.51 0.80 -5.89
CA PHE A 109 -7.29 -0.04 -6.83
C PHE A 109 -7.40 -1.48 -6.33
N LYS A 110 -6.32 -2.02 -5.76
CA LYS A 110 -6.33 -3.38 -5.21
C LYS A 110 -7.29 -3.53 -4.03
N ILE A 111 -7.36 -2.54 -3.15
CA ILE A 111 -8.33 -2.48 -2.05
C ILE A 111 -9.76 -2.48 -2.63
N ALA A 112 -10.02 -1.61 -3.63
CA ALA A 112 -11.33 -1.52 -4.28
C ALA A 112 -11.73 -2.82 -4.98
N GLU A 113 -10.80 -3.51 -5.64
CA GLU A 113 -11.02 -4.82 -6.26
C GLU A 113 -11.38 -5.89 -5.23
N LYS A 114 -10.69 -5.93 -4.08
CA LYS A 114 -10.98 -6.86 -2.98
C LYS A 114 -12.40 -6.68 -2.43
N LEU A 115 -12.92 -5.45 -2.46
CA LEU A 115 -14.30 -5.13 -2.09
C LEU A 115 -15.31 -5.41 -3.21
N GLY A 116 -14.85 -5.66 -4.43
CA GLY A 116 -15.71 -5.88 -5.59
C GLY A 116 -16.32 -4.60 -6.17
N LEU A 117 -15.81 -3.43 -5.82
CA LEU A 117 -16.28 -2.15 -6.33
C LEU A 117 -16.13 -2.03 -7.84
N LYS A 118 -17.03 -1.28 -8.47
CA LYS A 118 -17.08 -1.04 -9.91
C LYS A 118 -16.83 0.43 -10.24
N ASN A 119 -16.59 0.73 -11.51
CA ASN A 119 -16.43 2.10 -12.02
C ASN A 119 -15.38 2.91 -11.25
N LEU A 120 -14.23 2.27 -11.00
CA LEU A 120 -13.16 2.83 -10.18
C LEU A 120 -12.52 4.04 -10.85
N LYS A 121 -12.30 5.12 -10.08
CA LYS A 121 -11.56 6.30 -10.49
C LYS A 121 -10.89 6.97 -9.30
N PHE A 122 -9.86 7.76 -9.55
CA PHE A 122 -9.34 8.67 -8.54
C PHE A 122 -10.39 9.71 -8.14
N PHE A 123 -10.32 10.23 -6.93
CA PHE A 123 -11.23 11.29 -6.49
C PHE A 123 -10.52 12.56 -6.01
N ALA A 124 -9.19 12.52 -5.90
CA ALA A 124 -8.37 13.68 -5.55
C ALA A 124 -7.01 13.62 -6.25
N GLY A 125 -6.30 14.75 -6.31
CA GLY A 125 -4.89 14.87 -6.68
C GLY A 125 -4.53 14.29 -8.07
N GLU A 126 -5.44 14.29 -9.04
CA GLU A 126 -5.17 13.72 -10.35
C GLU A 126 -3.98 14.39 -11.03
N LYS A 127 -3.02 13.59 -11.47
CA LYS A 127 -1.81 14.01 -12.17
C LYS A 127 -1.41 12.98 -13.25
N GLU A 128 -0.60 13.38 -14.20
CA GLU A 128 -0.07 12.49 -15.22
C GLU A 128 1.45 12.68 -15.33
N VAL A 129 2.17 11.58 -15.32
CA VAL A 129 3.64 11.54 -15.42
C VAL A 129 4.03 10.52 -16.49
N ASP A 130 4.71 10.97 -17.53
CA ASP A 130 5.18 10.13 -18.66
C ASP A 130 4.07 9.25 -19.26
N GLY A 131 2.85 9.78 -19.36
CA GLY A 131 1.67 9.08 -19.87
C GLY A 131 1.01 8.12 -18.86
N VAL A 132 1.51 8.04 -17.64
CA VAL A 132 0.91 7.28 -16.55
C VAL A 132 0.00 8.18 -15.73
N LYS A 133 -1.28 7.85 -15.67
CA LYS A 133 -2.26 8.57 -14.84
C LYS A 133 -2.11 8.13 -13.39
N GLY A 134 -2.14 9.10 -12.50
CA GLY A 134 -2.12 8.91 -11.07
C GLY A 134 -3.07 9.87 -10.35
N GLY A 135 -3.31 9.61 -9.08
CA GLY A 135 -4.15 10.43 -8.22
C GLY A 135 -4.14 9.91 -6.79
N GLU A 136 -4.90 10.56 -5.94
CA GLU A 136 -5.00 10.22 -4.52
C GLU A 136 -6.36 9.59 -4.24
N GLY A 137 -6.33 8.44 -3.55
CA GLY A 137 -7.51 7.67 -3.21
C GLY A 137 -8.32 7.21 -4.43
N VAL A 138 -9.16 6.22 -4.22
CA VAL A 138 -10.03 5.66 -5.26
C VAL A 138 -11.48 5.68 -4.76
N ILE A 139 -12.41 6.04 -5.64
CA ILE A 139 -13.84 5.93 -5.41
C ILE A 139 -14.43 4.96 -6.41
N GLY A 140 -15.37 4.11 -5.94
CA GLY A 140 -16.09 3.17 -6.76
C GLY A 140 -17.54 2.99 -6.34
N GLU A 141 -18.28 2.27 -7.14
CA GLU A 141 -19.69 1.96 -6.91
C GLU A 141 -19.83 0.53 -6.38
N VAL A 142 -20.73 0.36 -5.44
CA VAL A 142 -21.15 -0.94 -4.93
C VAL A 142 -21.87 -1.70 -6.04
N PRO A 143 -21.60 -3.00 -6.26
CA PRO A 143 -22.19 -3.76 -7.37
C PRO A 143 -23.70 -3.97 -7.22
N GLU A 144 -24.22 -3.99 -5.98
CA GLU A 144 -25.64 -4.17 -5.68
C GLU A 144 -26.42 -2.87 -5.85
N THR A 145 -27.50 -2.91 -6.61
CA THR A 145 -28.35 -1.73 -6.90
C THR A 145 -28.94 -1.12 -5.63
N GLU A 146 -29.27 -1.95 -4.66
CA GLU A 146 -29.82 -1.53 -3.36
C GLU A 146 -28.77 -0.80 -2.51
N GLY A 147 -27.47 -1.07 -2.76
CA GLY A 147 -26.36 -0.64 -1.92
C GLY A 147 -26.14 -1.57 -0.71
N TRP A 148 -25.12 -1.29 0.07
CA TRP A 148 -24.80 -2.03 1.30
C TRP A 148 -25.37 -1.32 2.53
N ALA A 149 -25.80 -2.10 3.52
CA ALA A 149 -25.96 -1.56 4.86
C ALA A 149 -24.57 -1.31 5.50
N ALA A 150 -24.50 -0.38 6.44
CA ALA A 150 -23.22 -0.08 7.11
C ALA A 150 -22.65 -1.30 7.86
N ASP A 151 -23.51 -2.11 8.46
CA ASP A 151 -23.14 -3.37 9.13
C ASP A 151 -22.54 -4.38 8.14
N ASP A 152 -23.13 -4.51 6.95
CA ASP A 152 -22.64 -5.41 5.91
C ASP A 152 -21.26 -4.98 5.40
N LEU A 153 -21.02 -3.66 5.26
CA LEU A 153 -19.71 -3.14 4.91
C LEU A 153 -18.68 -3.49 5.98
N VAL A 154 -19.00 -3.34 7.26
CA VAL A 154 -18.09 -3.70 8.37
C VAL A 154 -17.75 -5.19 8.34
N LEU A 155 -18.75 -6.06 8.11
CA LEU A 155 -18.54 -7.50 8.00
C LEU A 155 -17.69 -7.87 6.78
N LEU A 156 -17.92 -7.22 5.64
CA LEU A 156 -17.15 -7.39 4.42
C LEU A 156 -15.67 -7.00 4.63
N LEU A 157 -15.42 -5.87 5.30
CA LEU A 157 -14.06 -5.42 5.62
C LEU A 157 -13.34 -6.41 6.52
N ARG A 158 -14.02 -6.94 7.54
CA ARG A 158 -13.44 -7.96 8.42
C ARG A 158 -13.06 -9.22 7.67
N ASP A 159 -13.92 -9.70 6.78
CA ASP A 159 -13.69 -10.90 5.97
C ASP A 159 -12.56 -10.69 4.95
N LYS A 160 -12.64 -9.64 4.15
CA LYS A 160 -11.71 -9.42 3.01
C LYS A 160 -10.29 -9.00 3.43
N PHE A 161 -10.15 -8.33 4.56
CA PHE A 161 -8.87 -7.80 5.04
C PHE A 161 -8.35 -8.50 6.30
N ALA A 162 -9.00 -9.55 6.74
CA ALA A 162 -8.67 -10.30 7.96
C ALA A 162 -8.52 -9.38 9.18
N VAL A 163 -9.46 -8.43 9.34
CA VAL A 163 -9.43 -7.42 10.40
C VAL A 163 -10.23 -7.93 11.60
N GLU A 164 -9.60 -7.95 12.77
CA GLU A 164 -10.28 -8.35 14.00
C GLU A 164 -11.29 -7.30 14.48
N SER A 165 -10.96 -6.01 14.30
CA SER A 165 -11.78 -4.88 14.71
C SER A 165 -11.71 -3.75 13.69
N VAL A 166 -12.86 -3.24 13.26
CA VAL A 166 -12.98 -2.04 12.43
C VAL A 166 -13.41 -0.87 13.33
N GLN A 167 -12.66 0.24 13.28
CA GLN A 167 -13.08 1.46 13.98
C GLN A 167 -14.03 2.25 13.08
N CYS A 168 -15.19 2.61 13.59
CA CYS A 168 -16.22 3.32 12.83
C CYS A 168 -16.76 4.52 13.62
N ASN A 169 -17.27 5.53 12.88
CA ASN A 169 -18.22 6.48 13.44
C ASN A 169 -19.61 5.84 13.63
N GLN A 170 -20.62 6.63 13.99
CA GLN A 170 -22.00 6.14 14.07
C GLN A 170 -22.43 5.51 12.74
N LEU A 171 -22.97 4.29 12.78
CA LEU A 171 -23.38 3.56 11.60
C LEU A 171 -24.44 4.33 10.79
N LEU A 172 -24.20 4.44 9.50
CA LEU A 172 -25.04 5.15 8.57
C LEU A 172 -26.38 4.42 8.41
N ARG A 173 -27.49 5.14 8.44
CA ARG A 173 -28.83 4.57 8.35
C ARG A 173 -29.37 4.43 6.91
N ARG A 174 -28.73 5.10 5.96
CA ARG A 174 -29.05 4.99 4.54
C ARG A 174 -28.11 4.01 3.82
N PRO A 175 -28.51 3.42 2.69
CA PRO A 175 -27.65 2.55 1.91
C PRO A 175 -26.36 3.24 1.45
N ILE A 176 -25.27 2.48 1.45
CA ILE A 176 -23.98 2.85 0.91
C ILE A 176 -23.93 2.39 -0.55
N LYS A 177 -23.84 3.32 -1.48
CA LYS A 177 -23.75 3.06 -2.92
C LYS A 177 -22.40 3.40 -3.52
N ARG A 178 -21.71 4.38 -2.93
CA ARG A 178 -20.39 4.85 -3.38
C ARG A 178 -19.41 4.80 -2.22
N VAL A 179 -18.29 4.15 -2.44
CA VAL A 179 -17.24 3.97 -1.45
C VAL A 179 -15.97 4.62 -1.94
N ALA A 180 -15.45 5.59 -1.18
CA ALA A 180 -14.12 6.14 -1.35
C ALA A 180 -13.16 5.44 -0.41
N LEU A 181 -11.90 5.29 -0.81
CA LEU A 181 -10.89 4.64 0.01
C LEU A 181 -9.48 5.18 -0.26
N CYS A 182 -8.67 5.13 0.78
CA CYS A 182 -7.23 5.35 0.71
C CYS A 182 -6.55 4.48 1.78
N GLY A 183 -5.70 3.55 1.36
CA GLY A 183 -4.90 2.72 2.26
C GLY A 183 -3.94 3.53 3.11
N GLY A 184 -3.33 2.88 4.11
CA GLY A 184 -2.38 3.54 5.00
C GLY A 184 -2.95 4.73 5.77
N ALA A 185 -2.18 5.80 5.87
CA ALA A 185 -2.56 7.04 6.57
C ALA A 185 -3.34 8.00 5.66
N GLY A 186 -4.49 7.57 5.15
CA GLY A 186 -5.29 8.29 4.15
C GLY A 186 -6.33 9.28 4.70
N SER A 187 -6.40 9.52 6.02
CA SER A 187 -7.47 10.32 6.64
C SER A 187 -7.59 11.75 6.08
N PHE A 188 -6.49 12.32 5.59
CA PHE A 188 -6.47 13.67 4.97
C PHE A 188 -7.38 13.80 3.73
N LEU A 189 -7.85 12.69 3.17
CA LEU A 189 -8.75 12.67 2.02
C LEU A 189 -10.25 12.61 2.39
N LEU A 190 -10.60 12.63 3.67
CA LEU A 190 -12.00 12.52 4.10
C LEU A 190 -12.87 13.62 3.49
N ASP A 191 -12.45 14.88 3.55
CA ASP A 191 -13.21 15.99 2.97
C ASP A 191 -13.36 15.85 1.44
N ALA A 192 -12.33 15.41 0.75
CA ALA A 192 -12.38 15.14 -0.68
C ALA A 192 -13.34 13.98 -1.02
N ALA A 193 -13.39 12.95 -0.19
CA ALA A 193 -14.33 11.84 -0.33
C ALA A 193 -15.79 12.31 -0.18
N ILE A 194 -16.07 13.17 0.81
CA ILE A 194 -17.38 13.79 1.01
C ILE A 194 -17.76 14.64 -0.22
N GLN A 195 -16.86 15.49 -0.70
CA GLN A 195 -17.08 16.33 -1.88
C GLN A 195 -17.29 15.50 -3.16
N ALA A 196 -16.62 14.36 -3.27
CA ALA A 196 -16.83 13.41 -4.36
C ALA A 196 -18.17 12.65 -4.24
N GLY A 197 -18.92 12.86 -3.16
CA GLY A 197 -20.24 12.26 -2.90
C GLY A 197 -20.15 10.78 -2.51
N ALA A 198 -19.11 10.40 -1.77
CA ALA A 198 -19.01 9.06 -1.19
C ALA A 198 -20.02 8.89 -0.04
N ASP A 199 -20.58 7.70 0.07
CA ASP A 199 -21.40 7.29 1.21
C ASP A 199 -20.56 6.65 2.33
N ALA A 200 -19.40 6.09 1.97
CA ALA A 200 -18.43 5.56 2.91
C ALA A 200 -17.01 5.95 2.54
N PHE A 201 -16.15 6.10 3.56
CA PHE A 201 -14.72 6.31 3.42
C PHE A 201 -13.95 5.27 4.23
N ILE A 202 -13.04 4.55 3.56
CA ILE A 202 -12.22 3.50 4.16
C ILE A 202 -10.77 3.93 4.15
N THR A 203 -10.09 3.83 5.30
CA THR A 203 -8.66 4.12 5.41
C THR A 203 -7.97 3.20 6.42
N GLY A 204 -6.63 3.21 6.45
CA GLY A 204 -5.86 2.44 7.42
C GLY A 204 -5.73 3.13 8.76
N GLU A 205 -5.61 4.47 8.78
CA GLU A 205 -5.42 5.25 10.02
C GLU A 205 -6.24 6.53 10.02
N MET A 206 -6.70 6.91 11.22
CA MET A 206 -7.44 8.17 11.44
C MET A 206 -7.31 8.58 12.90
N HIS A 207 -7.13 9.87 13.17
CA HIS A 207 -7.06 10.39 14.53
C HIS A 207 -8.45 10.56 15.15
N TYR A 208 -8.54 10.43 16.47
CA TYR A 208 -9.77 10.48 17.25
C TYR A 208 -10.68 11.67 16.90
N HIS A 209 -10.11 12.87 16.74
CA HIS A 209 -10.89 14.09 16.50
C HIS A 209 -11.43 14.20 15.06
N GLU A 210 -10.92 13.41 14.13
CA GLU A 210 -11.35 13.42 12.73
C GLU A 210 -12.70 12.69 12.51
N TYR A 211 -13.20 11.96 13.53
CA TYR A 211 -14.51 11.29 13.47
C TYR A 211 -15.70 12.21 13.74
N PHE A 212 -15.47 13.36 14.40
CA PHE A 212 -16.56 14.24 14.83
C PHE A 212 -17.15 15.05 13.67
N GLY A 213 -18.46 15.28 13.73
CA GLY A 213 -19.18 16.13 12.79
C GLY A 213 -19.65 15.42 11.52
N HIS A 214 -19.39 14.12 11.40
CA HIS A 214 -19.73 13.30 10.23
C HIS A 214 -20.84 12.28 10.50
N GLU A 215 -21.59 12.47 11.60
CA GLU A 215 -22.70 11.60 11.96
C GLU A 215 -23.80 11.64 10.89
N GLN A 216 -24.13 10.47 10.31
CA GLN A 216 -25.10 10.32 9.20
C GLN A 216 -24.72 11.04 7.88
N GLU A 217 -23.56 11.69 7.80
CA GLU A 217 -23.04 12.28 6.56
C GLU A 217 -22.32 11.22 5.72
N ILE A 218 -21.35 10.53 6.30
CA ILE A 218 -20.53 9.49 5.67
C ILE A 218 -20.20 8.39 6.67
N GLN A 219 -20.16 7.14 6.22
CA GLN A 219 -19.66 6.04 7.02
C GLN A 219 -18.14 6.00 6.98
N ILE A 220 -17.48 6.27 8.09
CA ILE A 220 -16.03 6.13 8.23
C ILE A 220 -15.72 4.71 8.72
N CYS A 221 -14.76 4.04 8.06
CA CYS A 221 -14.24 2.75 8.47
C CYS A 221 -12.71 2.75 8.46
N VAL A 222 -12.09 2.48 9.60
CA VAL A 222 -10.63 2.37 9.74
C VAL A 222 -10.26 0.93 10.04
N ILE A 223 -9.43 0.34 9.15
CA ILE A 223 -9.16 -1.10 9.13
C ILE A 223 -7.74 -1.48 9.54
N GLY A 224 -6.90 -0.51 9.85
CA GLY A 224 -5.49 -0.69 10.17
C GLY A 224 -4.58 -0.48 8.96
N HIS A 225 -3.41 0.11 9.20
CA HIS A 225 -2.42 0.43 8.17
C HIS A 225 -1.98 -0.84 7.44
N TYR A 226 -1.42 -1.79 8.17
CA TYR A 226 -0.98 -3.08 7.63
C TYR A 226 -2.09 -3.79 6.86
N GLN A 227 -3.29 -3.87 7.44
CA GLN A 227 -4.41 -4.60 6.86
C GLN A 227 -4.88 -3.99 5.54
N SER A 228 -4.83 -2.68 5.40
CA SER A 228 -5.21 -2.00 4.16
C SER A 228 -4.21 -2.24 3.03
N GLU A 229 -2.92 -2.46 3.33
CA GLU A 229 -1.84 -2.51 2.35
C GLU A 229 -1.19 -3.90 2.19
N GLN A 230 -1.55 -4.87 3.02
CA GLN A 230 -0.93 -6.21 3.02
C GLN A 230 -0.90 -6.93 1.66
N PHE A 231 -1.78 -6.54 0.75
CA PHE A 231 -1.89 -7.14 -0.59
C PHE A 231 -0.98 -6.47 -1.64
N THR A 232 -0.19 -5.48 -1.27
CA THR A 232 0.72 -4.77 -2.20
C THR A 232 1.73 -5.72 -2.84
N SER A 233 2.21 -6.72 -2.09
CA SER A 233 3.11 -7.74 -2.62
C SER A 233 2.49 -8.57 -3.76
N GLU A 234 1.17 -8.75 -3.81
CA GLU A 234 0.47 -9.40 -4.92
C GLU A 234 0.57 -8.56 -6.20
N ILE A 235 0.49 -7.24 -6.08
CA ILE A 235 0.65 -6.30 -7.21
C ILE A 235 2.07 -6.41 -7.76
N PHE A 236 3.07 -6.34 -6.90
CA PHE A 236 4.48 -6.46 -7.30
C PHE A 236 4.74 -7.79 -8.01
N LYS A 237 4.21 -8.90 -7.46
CA LYS A 237 4.35 -10.21 -8.07
C LYS A 237 3.77 -10.25 -9.47
N SER A 238 2.53 -9.78 -9.64
CA SER A 238 1.86 -9.75 -10.94
C SER A 238 2.66 -8.96 -11.98
N ILE A 239 3.15 -7.77 -11.60
CA ILE A 239 3.95 -6.91 -12.49
C ILE A 239 5.27 -7.58 -12.89
N ILE A 240 5.99 -8.18 -11.94
CA ILE A 240 7.29 -8.80 -12.19
C ILE A 240 7.12 -10.05 -13.06
N GLU A 241 6.16 -10.90 -12.75
CA GLU A 241 5.89 -12.13 -13.54
C GLU A 241 5.49 -11.80 -14.98
N GLU A 242 4.71 -10.74 -15.20
CA GLU A 242 4.33 -10.29 -16.55
C GLU A 242 5.52 -9.69 -17.32
N LYS A 243 6.30 -8.84 -16.69
CA LYS A 243 7.32 -8.03 -17.39
C LYS A 243 8.71 -8.66 -17.38
N CYS A 244 8.98 -9.56 -16.45
CA CYS A 244 10.26 -10.28 -16.31
C CYS A 244 10.04 -11.79 -16.20
N PRO A 245 9.48 -12.44 -17.21
CA PRO A 245 9.26 -13.89 -17.17
C PRO A 245 10.58 -14.62 -16.92
N GLY A 246 10.57 -15.53 -15.95
CA GLY A 246 11.74 -16.33 -15.56
C GLY A 246 12.50 -15.80 -14.33
N VAL A 247 12.18 -14.62 -13.83
CA VAL A 247 12.70 -14.18 -12.53
C VAL A 247 11.93 -14.89 -11.41
N LYS A 248 12.66 -15.54 -10.50
CA LYS A 248 12.07 -16.11 -9.28
C LYS A 248 11.48 -14.97 -8.44
N CYS A 249 10.18 -15.06 -8.14
CA CYS A 249 9.45 -14.02 -7.42
C CYS A 249 8.65 -14.65 -6.28
N LEU A 250 8.99 -14.32 -5.05
CA LEU A 250 8.39 -14.87 -3.84
C LEU A 250 7.78 -13.75 -2.98
N ILE A 251 6.62 -14.01 -2.41
CA ILE A 251 6.06 -13.14 -1.37
C ILE A 251 6.64 -13.60 -0.02
N SER A 252 7.05 -12.64 0.81
CA SER A 252 7.55 -12.90 2.15
C SER A 252 6.49 -13.59 3.01
N GLU A 253 6.90 -14.57 3.80
CA GLU A 253 6.07 -15.27 4.77
C GLU A 253 6.11 -14.60 6.16
N ILE A 254 6.96 -13.58 6.32
CA ILE A 254 7.10 -12.84 7.57
C ILE A 254 5.96 -11.83 7.70
N ASN A 255 5.17 -11.98 8.76
CA ASN A 255 4.20 -10.96 9.14
C ASN A 255 4.93 -9.80 9.82
N THR A 256 4.96 -8.65 9.16
CA THR A 256 5.66 -7.45 9.65
C THR A 256 4.76 -6.50 10.44
N ASN A 257 3.47 -6.84 10.64
CA ASN A 257 2.56 -5.98 11.42
C ASN A 257 3.06 -5.83 12.87
N PRO A 258 3.41 -4.62 13.32
CA PRO A 258 3.89 -4.41 14.68
C PRO A 258 2.74 -4.29 15.70
N ILE A 259 1.49 -4.23 15.24
CA ILE A 259 0.31 -4.01 16.09
C ILE A 259 -0.35 -5.36 16.39
N ILE A 260 -0.56 -5.61 17.68
CA ILE A 260 -1.27 -6.78 18.18
C ILE A 260 -2.62 -6.31 18.74
N TYR A 261 -3.69 -6.93 18.30
CA TYR A 261 -5.04 -6.72 18.83
C TYR A 261 -5.31 -7.77 19.91
N LEU A 262 -5.71 -7.34 21.13
CA LEU A 262 -5.94 -8.19 22.30
C LEU A 262 -7.40 -8.11 22.75
#